data_40b81a24f245595288e5d0daa21f80a3
#
_entry.id   40b81a24f245595288e5d0daa21f80a3
#
_cell.length_a   1.000
_cell.length_b   1.000
_cell.length_c   1.000
_cell.angle_alpha   90.00
_cell.angle_beta   90.00
_cell.angle_gamma   90.00
#
_symmetry.space_group_name_H-M   'P 1'
#
loop_
_entity.id
_entity.type
_entity.pdbx_description
1 polymer ?
#
loop_
_entity_poly.entity_id
_entity_poly.type
_entity_poly.pdbx_seq_one_letter_code
_entity_poly.pdbx_strand_id
1 'polypeptide(L)'
;MSLVNLGNNIYRNKSTPIKFSSEDRLRHMYMIGKTGVGKSTLFTNMALQDIVDHKGICFIDPHGESVDWLLSHIPASRMEDVILFNPADTEFPLGLNLLEFKDERQREFLVSELILIFYKLFDPEKTGIIGPQFEHWLRNAALTIMSGPQGGSLLEIPKLFVDKRFEQYKRTFVKDQSIQEFWGLQMARTSDFHRSEMLNYFSSKFGHFINSSLMRNIIGQPTSGINFDDLLAQDKILLVDLSKGKIGELNSHCLGLILISKLQAAILKRASIPASERSNFYLYVDEFQNLTTDTFASMLSESRKYGLGVHLTNQYFAQLPQNIQNAVLGNAGTLLAFQVGMEDAETLAKEFYPFEKEDLVNLEKYNFYLKLMVNGQTTQAFSGSSLPPISEGYSKTMAEKIRELNRLAYGKPRLLVEQHLGSRVANF
;
A
#
# COMPACT_ATOMS: atom_id res chain seq x y z
N MET A 1 3.93 25.70 -11.15
CA MET A 1 4.06 24.82 -9.98
C MET A 1 2.69 24.62 -9.37
N SER A 2 2.28 23.40 -9.20
CA SER A 2 1.05 23.07 -8.45
C SER A 2 1.31 23.28 -6.95
N LEU A 3 0.34 23.90 -6.27
CA LEU A 3 0.40 24.23 -4.86
C LEU A 3 -0.83 23.66 -4.14
N VAL A 4 -0.64 22.81 -3.16
CA VAL A 4 -1.71 22.34 -2.28
C VAL A 4 -1.83 23.27 -1.09
N ASN A 5 -3.06 23.68 -0.76
CA ASN A 5 -3.35 24.48 0.42
C ASN A 5 -3.65 23.57 1.61
N LEU A 6 -2.81 23.62 2.64
CA LEU A 6 -2.97 22.83 3.87
C LEU A 6 -3.91 23.49 4.89
N GLY A 7 -4.12 24.79 4.77
CA GLY A 7 -4.86 25.59 5.75
C GLY A 7 -4.33 27.00 5.86
N ASN A 8 -4.52 27.60 7.00
CA ASN A 8 -4.10 28.98 7.26
C ASN A 8 -3.25 29.09 8.52
N ASN A 9 -2.18 29.87 8.44
CA ASN A 9 -1.49 30.38 9.62
C ASN A 9 -2.12 31.70 10.04
N ILE A 10 -2.48 31.83 11.31
CA ILE A 10 -3.04 33.07 11.87
C ILE A 10 -1.98 33.67 12.80
N TYR A 11 -1.39 34.78 12.37
CA TYR A 11 -0.41 35.49 13.16
C TYR A 11 -0.75 36.99 13.23
N ARG A 12 -0.85 37.53 14.45
CA ARG A 12 -1.21 38.97 14.72
C ARG A 12 -2.46 39.38 13.94
N ASN A 13 -3.51 38.59 13.99
CA ASN A 13 -4.80 38.78 13.28
C ASN A 13 -4.69 38.81 11.73
N LYS A 14 -3.56 38.39 11.16
CA LYS A 14 -3.39 38.19 9.72
C LYS A 14 -3.45 36.69 9.41
N SER A 15 -4.41 36.31 8.54
CA SER A 15 -4.53 34.97 8.00
C SER A 15 -3.71 34.85 6.72
N THR A 16 -2.83 33.82 6.68
CA THR A 16 -1.96 33.55 5.52
C THR A 16 -2.13 32.11 5.09
N PRO A 17 -2.51 31.80 3.84
CA PRO A 17 -2.61 30.43 3.36
C PRO A 17 -1.27 29.68 3.43
N ILE A 18 -1.30 28.47 3.93
CA ILE A 18 -0.15 27.56 3.98
C ILE A 18 -0.13 26.75 2.70
N LYS A 19 0.79 27.08 1.80
CA LYS A 19 0.92 26.42 0.49
C LYS A 19 2.10 25.45 0.48
N PHE A 20 1.87 24.26 -0.03
CA PHE A 20 2.87 23.18 -0.11
C PHE A 20 3.12 22.82 -1.58
N SER A 21 4.34 23.04 -2.05
CA SER A 21 4.69 22.87 -3.46
C SER A 21 4.82 21.41 -3.89
N SER A 22 4.55 21.11 -5.15
CA SER A 22 4.68 19.76 -5.71
C SER A 22 6.10 19.19 -5.61
N GLU A 23 7.12 20.06 -5.64
CA GLU A 23 8.52 19.64 -5.53
C GLU A 23 8.91 19.29 -4.08
N ASP A 24 8.50 20.12 -3.13
CA ASP A 24 8.78 19.87 -1.71
C ASP A 24 8.02 18.66 -1.18
N ARG A 25 6.84 18.36 -1.73
CA ARG A 25 6.03 17.20 -1.40
C ARG A 25 6.68 15.87 -1.76
N LEU A 26 7.61 15.84 -2.72
CA LEU A 26 8.42 14.65 -3.00
C LEU A 26 9.37 14.30 -1.82
N ARG A 27 9.58 15.21 -0.87
CA ARG A 27 10.32 14.93 0.37
C ARG A 27 9.45 14.37 1.49
N HIS A 28 8.28 13.88 1.12
CA HIS A 28 7.31 13.20 1.98
C HIS A 28 6.71 14.09 3.07
N MET A 29 5.58 13.64 3.58
CA MET A 29 4.89 14.27 4.70
C MET A 29 4.44 13.20 5.69
N TYR A 30 4.62 13.49 6.95
CA TYR A 30 4.07 12.70 8.04
C TYR A 30 3.13 13.54 8.89
N MET A 31 1.94 13.01 9.15
CA MET A 31 0.90 13.64 9.92
C MET A 31 0.45 12.73 11.06
N ILE A 32 0.37 13.27 12.28
CA ILE A 32 -0.04 12.53 13.46
C ILE A 32 -1.11 13.28 14.25
N GLY A 33 -1.94 12.54 14.98
CA GLY A 33 -2.92 13.10 15.90
C GLY A 33 -4.01 12.12 16.28
N LYS A 34 -4.71 12.37 17.38
CA LYS A 34 -5.83 11.56 17.86
C LYS A 34 -6.96 11.43 16.85
N THR A 35 -7.87 10.51 17.09
CA THR A 35 -9.09 10.37 16.28
C THR A 35 -9.96 11.63 16.39
N GLY A 36 -10.54 12.07 15.27
CA GLY A 36 -11.49 13.16 15.21
C GLY A 36 -10.90 14.58 15.28
N VAL A 37 -9.56 14.75 15.26
CA VAL A 37 -8.90 16.07 15.33
C VAL A 37 -8.82 16.80 13.99
N GLY A 38 -9.15 16.13 12.86
CA GLY A 38 -9.14 16.74 11.52
C GLY A 38 -8.15 16.13 10.52
N LYS A 39 -7.41 15.06 10.89
CA LYS A 39 -6.44 14.39 9.98
C LYS A 39 -7.04 14.00 8.64
N SER A 40 -8.09 13.18 8.65
CA SER A 40 -8.71 12.66 7.43
C SER A 40 -9.27 13.79 6.55
N THR A 41 -9.82 14.85 7.16
CA THR A 41 -10.28 16.04 6.41
C THR A 41 -9.13 16.73 5.67
N LEU A 42 -8.00 16.96 6.34
CA LEU A 42 -6.85 17.56 5.67
C LEU A 42 -6.31 16.65 4.57
N PHE A 43 -6.25 15.35 4.84
CA PHE A 43 -5.72 14.33 3.93
C PHE A 43 -6.56 14.21 2.65
N THR A 44 -7.89 14.14 2.79
CA THR A 44 -8.82 14.12 1.63
C THR A 44 -8.83 15.44 0.87
N ASN A 45 -8.76 16.60 1.56
CA ASN A 45 -8.65 17.89 0.92
C ASN A 45 -7.37 18.03 0.08
N MET A 46 -6.24 17.50 0.57
CA MET A 46 -4.99 17.46 -0.19
C MET A 46 -5.12 16.57 -1.43
N ALA A 47 -5.64 15.35 -1.26
CA ALA A 47 -5.83 14.40 -2.35
C ALA A 47 -6.77 14.94 -3.44
N LEU A 48 -7.87 15.59 -3.04
CA LEU A 48 -8.80 16.20 -4.00
C LEU A 48 -8.15 17.34 -4.78
N GLN A 49 -7.34 18.20 -4.14
CA GLN A 49 -6.59 19.24 -4.84
C GLN A 49 -5.64 18.64 -5.89
N ASP A 50 -4.95 17.53 -5.58
CA ASP A 50 -4.13 16.82 -6.56
C ASP A 50 -4.93 16.27 -7.74
N ILE A 51 -6.09 15.67 -7.46
CA ILE A 51 -6.99 15.15 -8.49
C ILE A 51 -7.44 16.28 -9.43
N VAL A 52 -7.83 17.43 -8.88
CA VAL A 52 -8.25 18.61 -9.66
C VAL A 52 -7.07 19.17 -10.48
N ASP A 53 -5.86 19.16 -9.93
CA ASP A 53 -4.63 19.59 -10.59
C ASP A 53 -4.03 18.52 -11.54
N HIS A 54 -4.82 17.52 -11.93
CA HIS A 54 -4.42 16.44 -12.84
C HIS A 54 -3.17 15.64 -12.41
N LYS A 55 -2.96 15.46 -11.10
CA LYS A 55 -1.90 14.61 -10.58
C LYS A 55 -2.37 13.16 -10.44
N GLY A 56 -1.43 12.24 -10.63
CA GLY A 56 -1.63 10.85 -10.30
C GLY A 56 -1.52 10.63 -8.79
N ILE A 57 -2.45 9.88 -8.23
CA ILE A 57 -2.45 9.55 -6.81
C ILE A 57 -2.81 8.09 -6.55
N CYS A 58 -2.31 7.56 -5.44
CA CYS A 58 -2.83 6.35 -4.80
C CYS A 58 -3.28 6.73 -3.38
N PHE A 59 -4.55 6.52 -3.06
CA PHE A 59 -5.11 6.80 -1.74
C PHE A 59 -5.58 5.49 -1.08
N ILE A 60 -4.96 5.11 0.04
CA ILE A 60 -5.26 3.87 0.76
C ILE A 60 -5.97 4.22 2.07
N ASP A 61 -7.20 3.70 2.21
CA ASP A 61 -8.08 3.95 3.35
C ASP A 61 -8.53 2.63 4.00
N PRO A 62 -8.12 2.33 5.25
CA PRO A 62 -8.54 1.13 5.97
C PRO A 62 -9.96 1.23 6.55
N HIS A 63 -10.63 2.38 6.42
CA HIS A 63 -11.99 2.63 6.92
C HIS A 63 -13.01 2.74 5.79
N GLY A 64 -12.61 3.24 4.60
CA GLY A 64 -13.42 3.41 3.41
C GLY A 64 -14.17 4.75 3.30
N GLU A 65 -14.32 5.49 4.40
CA GLU A 65 -15.06 6.76 4.44
C GLU A 65 -14.40 7.84 3.58
N SER A 66 -13.07 7.93 3.61
CA SER A 66 -12.30 8.88 2.82
C SER A 66 -12.38 8.56 1.32
N VAL A 67 -12.34 7.28 0.96
CA VAL A 67 -12.53 6.84 -0.43
C VAL A 67 -13.93 7.17 -0.93
N ASP A 68 -14.98 6.89 -0.14
CA ASP A 68 -16.36 7.21 -0.50
C ASP A 68 -16.55 8.74 -0.67
N TRP A 69 -15.93 9.52 0.20
CA TRP A 69 -15.94 10.98 0.09
C TRP A 69 -15.22 11.44 -1.18
N LEU A 70 -14.01 10.96 -1.46
CA LEU A 70 -13.27 11.31 -2.68
C LEU A 70 -14.06 10.95 -3.94
N LEU A 71 -14.62 9.76 -4.03
CA LEU A 71 -15.44 9.32 -5.17
C LEU A 71 -16.58 10.28 -5.48
N SER A 72 -17.21 10.86 -4.44
CA SER A 72 -18.32 11.81 -4.61
C SER A 72 -17.88 13.22 -5.03
N HIS A 73 -16.57 13.52 -5.02
CA HIS A 73 -16.00 14.82 -5.38
C HIS A 73 -15.09 14.77 -6.62
N ILE A 74 -14.93 13.61 -7.26
CA ILE A 74 -14.17 13.48 -8.50
C ILE A 74 -14.79 14.36 -9.59
N PRO A 75 -14.02 15.27 -10.21
CA PRO A 75 -14.53 16.06 -11.34
C PRO A 75 -14.79 15.16 -12.56
N ALA A 76 -15.81 15.52 -13.37
CA ALA A 76 -16.20 14.72 -14.55
C ALA A 76 -15.04 14.50 -15.53
N SER A 77 -14.11 15.45 -15.64
CA SER A 77 -12.91 15.36 -16.49
C SER A 77 -11.92 14.28 -16.05
N ARG A 78 -12.00 13.79 -14.81
CA ARG A 78 -11.10 12.78 -14.25
C ARG A 78 -11.77 11.43 -13.99
N MET A 79 -13.06 11.30 -14.32
CA MET A 79 -13.86 10.10 -14.01
C MET A 79 -13.27 8.82 -14.62
N GLU A 80 -12.77 8.87 -15.85
CA GLU A 80 -12.17 7.73 -16.56
C GLU A 80 -10.74 7.41 -16.09
N ASP A 81 -10.15 8.29 -15.30
CA ASP A 81 -8.83 8.08 -14.71
C ASP A 81 -8.88 7.33 -13.38
N VAL A 82 -10.07 7.13 -12.83
CA VAL A 82 -10.23 6.48 -11.52
C VAL A 82 -10.17 4.96 -11.66
N ILE A 83 -9.31 4.36 -10.86
CA ILE A 83 -9.26 2.93 -10.59
C ILE A 83 -9.69 2.75 -9.13
N LEU A 84 -10.81 2.05 -8.91
CA LEU A 84 -11.31 1.76 -7.58
C LEU A 84 -10.99 0.30 -7.21
N PHE A 85 -10.10 0.10 -6.25
CA PHE A 85 -9.88 -1.20 -5.64
C PHE A 85 -10.75 -1.34 -4.40
N ASN A 86 -11.86 -2.06 -4.55
CA ASN A 86 -12.81 -2.34 -3.48
C ASN A 86 -13.02 -3.86 -3.32
N PRO A 87 -12.27 -4.53 -2.44
CA PRO A 87 -12.41 -5.96 -2.20
C PRO A 87 -13.80 -6.41 -1.73
N ALA A 88 -14.59 -5.51 -1.13
CA ALA A 88 -15.96 -5.82 -0.71
C ALA A 88 -16.94 -5.97 -1.89
N ASP A 89 -16.56 -5.56 -3.10
CA ASP A 89 -17.33 -5.84 -4.32
C ASP A 89 -17.06 -7.28 -4.79
N THR A 90 -17.77 -8.23 -4.18
CA THR A 90 -17.59 -9.66 -4.44
C THR A 90 -18.16 -10.11 -5.76
N GLU A 91 -19.04 -9.33 -6.42
CA GLU A 91 -19.63 -9.68 -7.70
C GLU A 91 -18.69 -9.39 -8.89
N PHE A 92 -17.81 -8.39 -8.73
CA PHE A 92 -16.82 -8.01 -9.74
C PHE A 92 -15.43 -7.91 -9.12
N PRO A 93 -14.85 -9.02 -8.61
CA PRO A 93 -13.55 -8.98 -7.97
C PRO A 93 -12.46 -8.52 -8.93
N LEU A 94 -11.71 -7.51 -8.50
CA LEU A 94 -10.54 -7.00 -9.19
C LEU A 94 -9.32 -7.83 -8.75
N GLY A 95 -8.64 -8.47 -9.69
CA GLY A 95 -7.47 -9.31 -9.40
C GLY A 95 -6.30 -8.47 -8.89
N LEU A 96 -5.59 -9.01 -7.89
CA LEU A 96 -4.34 -8.44 -7.35
C LEU A 96 -3.34 -9.56 -7.08
N ASN A 97 -2.41 -9.79 -8.00
CA ASN A 97 -1.45 -10.87 -7.93
C ASN A 97 -0.05 -10.36 -7.59
N LEU A 98 0.45 -10.72 -6.41
CA LEU A 98 1.82 -10.38 -5.97
C LEU A 98 2.89 -11.04 -6.85
N LEU A 99 2.63 -12.25 -7.35
CA LEU A 99 3.61 -13.04 -8.13
C LEU A 99 3.65 -12.66 -9.62
N GLU A 100 2.83 -11.73 -10.08
CA GLU A 100 2.89 -11.20 -11.43
C GLU A 100 4.04 -10.21 -11.57
N PHE A 101 4.95 -10.45 -12.50
CA PHE A 101 6.15 -9.65 -12.74
C PHE A 101 6.38 -9.42 -14.24
N LYS A 102 7.23 -8.46 -14.60
CA LYS A 102 7.57 -8.11 -15.98
C LYS A 102 9.05 -8.34 -16.33
N ASP A 103 9.93 -8.35 -15.32
CA ASP A 103 11.36 -8.60 -15.48
C ASP A 103 11.95 -9.31 -14.23
N GLU A 104 13.17 -9.85 -14.35
CA GLU A 104 13.81 -10.63 -13.30
C GLU A 104 14.09 -9.81 -12.03
N ARG A 105 14.38 -8.50 -12.12
CA ARG A 105 14.61 -7.66 -10.94
C ARG A 105 13.32 -7.51 -10.13
N GLN A 106 12.21 -7.30 -10.85
CA GLN A 106 10.89 -7.23 -10.23
C GLN A 106 10.50 -8.57 -9.60
N ARG A 107 10.83 -9.69 -10.27
CA ARG A 107 10.60 -11.05 -9.75
C ARG A 107 11.27 -11.26 -8.40
N GLU A 108 12.57 -11.00 -8.30
CA GLU A 108 13.34 -11.15 -7.05
C GLU A 108 12.85 -10.22 -5.94
N PHE A 109 12.54 -8.97 -6.29
CA PHE A 109 11.96 -8.01 -5.35
C PHE A 109 10.63 -8.53 -4.78
N LEU A 110 9.69 -8.96 -5.63
CA LEU A 110 8.36 -9.42 -5.19
C LEU A 110 8.42 -10.69 -4.36
N VAL A 111 9.36 -11.60 -4.63
CA VAL A 111 9.58 -12.78 -3.78
C VAL A 111 10.11 -12.39 -2.40
N SER A 112 10.97 -11.39 -2.32
CA SER A 112 11.45 -10.86 -1.03
C SER A 112 10.32 -10.17 -0.27
N GLU A 113 9.49 -9.38 -0.95
CA GLU A 113 8.29 -8.77 -0.37
C GLU A 113 7.30 -9.81 0.14
N LEU A 114 7.08 -10.90 -0.59
CA LEU A 114 6.23 -12.01 -0.14
C LEU A 114 6.66 -12.51 1.25
N ILE A 115 7.96 -12.73 1.46
CA ILE A 115 8.50 -13.20 2.73
C ILE A 115 8.22 -12.16 3.84
N LEU A 116 8.48 -10.88 3.57
CA LEU A 116 8.24 -9.80 4.53
C LEU A 116 6.75 -9.62 4.87
N ILE A 117 5.87 -9.82 3.90
CA ILE A 117 4.41 -9.83 4.12
C ILE A 117 4.04 -10.94 5.08
N PHE A 118 4.59 -12.16 4.92
CA PHE A 118 4.32 -13.26 5.84
C PHE A 118 4.85 -12.99 7.24
N TYR A 119 6.03 -12.39 7.39
CA TYR A 119 6.51 -11.91 8.69
C TYR A 119 5.54 -10.90 9.30
N LYS A 120 5.16 -9.86 8.55
CA LYS A 120 4.27 -8.82 9.05
C LYS A 120 2.90 -9.35 9.50
N LEU A 121 2.36 -10.33 8.77
CA LEU A 121 1.04 -10.90 9.07
C LEU A 121 1.04 -11.95 10.18
N PHE A 122 2.12 -12.72 10.32
CA PHE A 122 2.11 -13.90 11.17
C PHE A 122 3.21 -13.96 12.23
N ASP A 123 4.25 -13.13 12.11
CA ASP A 123 5.38 -13.07 13.06
C ASP A 123 6.04 -11.68 13.09
N PRO A 124 5.27 -10.61 13.38
CA PRO A 124 5.79 -9.23 13.34
C PRO A 124 6.94 -8.99 14.30
N GLU A 125 6.98 -9.69 15.42
CA GLU A 125 8.02 -9.60 16.45
C GLU A 125 9.22 -10.55 16.19
N LYS A 126 9.21 -11.29 15.07
CA LYS A 126 10.25 -12.26 14.68
C LYS A 126 10.56 -13.28 15.80
N THR A 127 9.50 -13.81 16.40
CA THR A 127 9.59 -14.80 17.50
C THR A 127 9.97 -16.22 17.05
N GLY A 128 10.12 -16.44 15.73
CA GLY A 128 10.45 -17.72 15.12
C GLY A 128 9.26 -18.50 14.61
N ILE A 129 8.07 -17.89 14.62
CA ILE A 129 6.88 -18.44 13.95
C ILE A 129 7.12 -18.52 12.43
N ILE A 130 7.78 -17.53 11.85
CA ILE A 130 8.32 -17.56 10.49
C ILE A 130 9.84 -17.72 10.62
N GLY A 131 10.36 -18.91 10.26
CA GLY A 131 11.78 -19.20 10.39
C GLY A 131 12.50 -19.39 9.05
N PRO A 132 13.85 -19.53 9.06
CA PRO A 132 14.65 -19.64 7.84
C PRO A 132 14.24 -20.79 6.92
N GLN A 133 13.76 -21.91 7.48
CA GLN A 133 13.29 -23.04 6.69
C GLN A 133 12.00 -22.69 5.93
N PHE A 134 11.06 -22.01 6.59
CA PHE A 134 9.83 -21.54 5.93
C PHE A 134 10.16 -20.54 4.81
N GLU A 135 11.05 -19.58 5.07
CA GLU A 135 11.50 -18.63 4.06
C GLU A 135 12.10 -19.33 2.84
N HIS A 136 13.01 -20.28 3.08
CA HIS A 136 13.68 -21.03 2.02
C HIS A 136 12.68 -21.79 1.15
N TRP A 137 11.70 -22.44 1.76
CA TRP A 137 10.67 -23.19 1.04
C TRP A 137 9.71 -22.25 0.31
N LEU A 138 9.27 -21.18 0.96
CA LEU A 138 8.38 -20.17 0.37
C LEU A 138 9.03 -19.51 -0.85
N ARG A 139 10.31 -19.13 -0.74
CA ARG A 139 11.09 -18.54 -1.84
C ARG A 139 11.15 -19.47 -3.05
N ASN A 140 11.57 -20.71 -2.87
CA ASN A 140 11.69 -21.68 -3.95
C ASN A 140 10.33 -22.03 -4.57
N ALA A 141 9.28 -22.15 -3.76
CA ALA A 141 7.93 -22.39 -4.25
C ALA A 141 7.40 -21.20 -5.06
N ALA A 142 7.55 -19.97 -4.57
CA ALA A 142 7.14 -18.77 -5.29
C ALA A 142 7.87 -18.64 -6.64
N LEU A 143 9.20 -18.79 -6.66
CA LEU A 143 10.00 -18.77 -7.91
C LEU A 143 9.56 -19.87 -8.89
N THR A 144 9.19 -21.05 -8.38
CA THR A 144 8.67 -22.14 -9.22
C THR A 144 7.31 -21.78 -9.84
N ILE A 145 6.39 -21.22 -9.03
CA ILE A 145 5.08 -20.74 -9.54
C ILE A 145 5.26 -19.65 -10.60
N MET A 146 6.19 -18.75 -10.40
CA MET A 146 6.48 -17.63 -11.33
C MET A 146 7.18 -18.08 -12.63
N SER A 147 7.75 -19.27 -12.69
CA SER A 147 8.54 -19.72 -13.87
C SER A 147 7.69 -20.13 -15.07
N GLY A 148 6.42 -20.45 -14.91
CA GLY A 148 5.57 -20.92 -16.01
C GLY A 148 5.02 -19.79 -16.89
N PRO A 149 4.78 -20.05 -18.19
CA PRO A 149 4.30 -19.05 -19.16
C PRO A 149 2.90 -18.50 -18.83
N GLN A 150 2.12 -19.26 -18.08
CA GLN A 150 0.79 -18.84 -17.61
C GLN A 150 0.83 -18.12 -16.26
N GLY A 151 2.04 -17.83 -15.74
CA GLY A 151 2.20 -17.31 -14.39
C GLY A 151 1.60 -18.24 -13.34
N GLY A 152 1.27 -17.68 -12.20
CA GLY A 152 0.58 -18.36 -11.10
C GLY A 152 0.25 -17.38 -10.01
N SER A 153 -0.44 -17.87 -8.98
CA SER A 153 -0.89 -17.06 -7.86
C SER A 153 -0.35 -17.59 -6.53
N LEU A 154 -0.45 -16.77 -5.48
CA LEU A 154 -0.09 -17.17 -4.12
C LEU A 154 -0.80 -18.45 -3.68
N LEU A 155 -2.04 -18.67 -4.12
CA LEU A 155 -2.86 -19.82 -3.73
C LEU A 155 -2.37 -21.13 -4.33
N GLU A 156 -1.53 -21.09 -5.35
CA GLU A 156 -0.93 -22.26 -5.98
C GLU A 156 0.32 -22.77 -5.23
N ILE A 157 0.92 -21.95 -4.34
CA ILE A 157 2.14 -22.30 -3.61
C ILE A 157 1.97 -23.59 -2.77
N PRO A 158 0.95 -23.74 -1.92
CA PRO A 158 0.77 -24.96 -1.15
C PRO A 158 0.55 -26.20 -2.03
N LYS A 159 -0.04 -26.04 -3.22
CA LYS A 159 -0.31 -27.13 -4.14
C LYS A 159 0.97 -27.81 -4.63
N LEU A 160 2.09 -27.08 -4.77
CA LEU A 160 3.39 -27.66 -5.12
C LEU A 160 3.85 -28.74 -4.15
N PHE A 161 3.43 -28.69 -2.90
CA PHE A 161 3.86 -29.63 -1.87
C PHE A 161 2.91 -30.83 -1.70
N VAL A 162 1.65 -30.72 -2.14
CA VAL A 162 0.64 -31.78 -1.98
C VAL A 162 0.34 -32.52 -3.29
N ASP A 163 0.49 -31.85 -4.44
CA ASP A 163 0.18 -32.42 -5.74
C ASP A 163 1.46 -32.63 -6.57
N LYS A 164 1.92 -33.87 -6.61
CA LYS A 164 3.16 -34.24 -7.31
C LYS A 164 3.10 -34.00 -8.83
N ARG A 165 1.91 -34.14 -9.44
CA ARG A 165 1.74 -33.88 -10.89
C ARG A 165 1.87 -32.39 -11.16
N PHE A 166 1.27 -31.56 -10.33
CA PHE A 166 1.37 -30.10 -10.42
C PHE A 166 2.82 -29.63 -10.20
N GLU A 167 3.52 -30.17 -9.17
CA GLU A 167 4.93 -29.89 -8.91
C GLU A 167 5.79 -30.23 -10.14
N GLN A 168 5.66 -31.45 -10.66
CA GLN A 168 6.42 -31.87 -11.85
C GLN A 168 6.15 -30.99 -13.07
N TYR A 169 4.88 -30.67 -13.32
CA TYR A 169 4.50 -29.76 -14.41
C TYR A 169 5.16 -28.40 -14.27
N LYS A 170 5.05 -27.75 -13.12
CA LYS A 170 5.64 -26.43 -12.88
C LYS A 170 7.16 -26.45 -13.01
N ARG A 171 7.83 -27.50 -12.58
CA ARG A 171 9.29 -27.68 -12.69
C ARG A 171 9.77 -27.73 -14.13
N THR A 172 8.99 -28.19 -15.08
CA THR A 172 9.40 -28.20 -16.49
C THR A 172 9.75 -26.81 -17.03
N PHE A 173 9.22 -25.76 -16.42
CA PHE A 173 9.48 -24.36 -16.81
C PHE A 173 10.62 -23.71 -16.04
N VAL A 174 11.11 -24.34 -14.96
CA VAL A 174 12.19 -23.79 -14.13
C VAL A 174 13.52 -23.98 -14.85
N LYS A 175 14.20 -22.86 -15.15
CA LYS A 175 15.54 -22.87 -15.77
C LYS A 175 16.66 -22.72 -14.75
N ASP A 176 16.39 -22.15 -13.58
CA ASP A 176 17.36 -21.92 -12.53
C ASP A 176 17.77 -23.24 -11.87
N GLN A 177 19.08 -23.52 -11.89
CA GLN A 177 19.64 -24.75 -11.35
C GLN A 177 19.42 -24.87 -9.84
N SER A 178 19.49 -23.78 -9.09
CA SER A 178 19.32 -23.81 -7.63
C SER A 178 17.91 -24.25 -7.23
N ILE A 179 16.89 -23.79 -7.98
CA ILE A 179 15.50 -24.21 -7.79
C ILE A 179 15.29 -25.66 -8.21
N GLN A 180 15.95 -26.11 -9.29
CA GLN A 180 15.91 -27.50 -9.69
C GLN A 180 16.54 -28.41 -8.63
N GLU A 181 17.68 -28.02 -8.03
CA GLU A 181 18.34 -28.72 -6.95
C GLU A 181 17.49 -28.76 -5.66
N PHE A 182 16.80 -27.67 -5.34
CA PHE A 182 15.86 -27.65 -4.23
C PHE A 182 14.82 -28.77 -4.35
N TRP A 183 14.15 -28.89 -5.50
CA TRP A 183 13.14 -29.93 -5.71
C TRP A 183 13.74 -31.33 -5.87
N GLY A 184 14.81 -31.46 -6.64
CA GLY A 184 15.40 -32.75 -7.02
C GLY A 184 16.30 -33.37 -5.96
N LEU A 185 16.94 -32.58 -5.10
CA LEU A 185 17.87 -33.05 -4.09
C LEU A 185 17.37 -32.79 -2.67
N GLN A 186 17.02 -31.55 -2.33
CA GLN A 186 16.66 -31.21 -0.95
C GLN A 186 15.29 -31.78 -0.59
N MET A 187 14.27 -31.50 -1.41
CA MET A 187 12.92 -32.00 -1.19
C MET A 187 12.83 -33.53 -1.32
N ALA A 188 13.58 -34.14 -2.24
CA ALA A 188 13.60 -35.57 -2.39
C ALA A 188 14.23 -36.31 -1.19
N ARG A 189 15.15 -35.64 -0.45
CA ARG A 189 15.81 -36.21 0.76
C ARG A 189 15.09 -35.83 2.05
N THR A 190 14.12 -34.94 2.00
CA THR A 190 13.33 -34.52 3.18
C THR A 190 12.43 -35.69 3.58
N SER A 191 12.49 -36.10 4.85
CA SER A 191 11.64 -37.17 5.38
C SER A 191 10.16 -36.84 5.28
N ASP A 192 9.31 -37.83 5.16
CA ASP A 192 7.85 -37.63 5.07
C ASP A 192 7.30 -36.90 6.31
N PHE A 193 7.90 -37.14 7.48
CA PHE A 193 7.55 -36.45 8.72
C PHE A 193 7.79 -34.95 8.60
N HIS A 194 8.99 -34.50 8.25
CA HIS A 194 9.32 -33.09 8.09
C HIS A 194 8.53 -32.43 6.95
N ARG A 195 8.27 -33.18 5.87
CA ARG A 195 7.41 -32.68 4.79
C ARG A 195 5.99 -32.43 5.30
N SER A 196 5.43 -33.35 6.09
CA SER A 196 4.09 -33.19 6.69
C SER A 196 4.02 -32.03 7.68
N GLU A 197 5.04 -31.84 8.51
CA GLU A 197 5.13 -30.66 9.40
C GLU A 197 5.11 -29.36 8.62
N MET A 198 5.93 -29.24 7.59
CA MET A 198 5.99 -28.04 6.75
C MET A 198 4.68 -27.81 6.00
N LEU A 199 4.02 -28.87 5.51
CA LEU A 199 2.70 -28.77 4.89
C LEU A 199 1.65 -28.21 5.86
N ASN A 200 1.62 -28.70 7.09
CA ASN A 200 0.73 -28.17 8.12
C ASN A 200 1.02 -26.70 8.40
N TYR A 201 2.30 -26.34 8.38
CA TYR A 201 2.75 -24.97 8.59
C TYR A 201 2.30 -24.04 7.46
N PHE A 202 2.51 -24.44 6.19
CA PHE A 202 2.00 -23.69 5.03
C PHE A 202 0.47 -23.62 5.07
N SER A 203 -0.21 -24.74 5.31
CA SER A 203 -1.67 -24.79 5.35
C SER A 203 -2.24 -23.87 6.42
N SER A 204 -1.60 -23.74 7.58
CA SER A 204 -2.05 -22.84 8.65
C SER A 204 -1.96 -21.37 8.25
N LYS A 205 -0.98 -20.96 7.44
CA LYS A 205 -0.80 -19.56 6.99
C LYS A 205 -1.62 -19.22 5.74
N PHE A 206 -1.59 -20.10 4.74
CA PHE A 206 -2.33 -19.91 3.50
C PHE A 206 -3.82 -20.22 3.65
N GLY A 207 -4.21 -21.04 4.63
CA GLY A 207 -5.58 -21.47 4.84
C GLY A 207 -6.57 -20.32 5.02
N HIS A 208 -6.17 -19.25 5.68
CA HIS A 208 -6.99 -18.03 5.81
C HIS A 208 -7.40 -17.46 4.45
N PHE A 209 -6.46 -17.43 3.50
CA PHE A 209 -6.69 -16.86 2.17
C PHE A 209 -7.39 -17.85 1.25
N ILE A 210 -7.03 -19.14 1.33
CA ILE A 210 -7.62 -20.20 0.51
C ILE A 210 -9.09 -20.43 0.88
N ASN A 211 -9.44 -20.37 2.16
CA ASN A 211 -10.81 -20.61 2.62
C ASN A 211 -11.74 -19.41 2.43
N SER A 212 -11.20 -18.20 2.24
CA SER A 212 -11.97 -17.00 1.95
C SER A 212 -12.27 -16.90 0.46
N SER A 213 -13.56 -16.96 0.05
CA SER A 213 -13.96 -16.75 -1.34
C SER A 213 -13.58 -15.37 -1.86
N LEU A 214 -13.69 -14.35 -1.01
CA LEU A 214 -13.25 -12.99 -1.31
C LEU A 214 -11.76 -12.98 -1.70
N MET A 215 -10.91 -13.53 -0.84
CA MET A 215 -9.46 -13.55 -1.09
C MET A 215 -9.10 -14.41 -2.29
N ARG A 216 -9.70 -15.61 -2.43
CA ARG A 216 -9.46 -16.46 -3.61
C ARG A 216 -9.74 -15.72 -4.91
N ASN A 217 -10.85 -15.00 -4.97
CA ASN A 217 -11.26 -14.30 -6.19
C ASN A 217 -10.39 -13.07 -6.51
N ILE A 218 -9.63 -12.55 -5.54
CA ILE A 218 -8.71 -11.42 -5.73
C ILE A 218 -7.28 -11.90 -5.97
N ILE A 219 -6.67 -12.57 -4.98
CA ILE A 219 -5.24 -12.95 -5.04
C ILE A 219 -4.98 -14.27 -5.77
N GLY A 220 -6.04 -15.02 -6.11
CA GLY A 220 -5.95 -16.24 -6.90
C GLY A 220 -5.87 -16.01 -8.42
N GLN A 221 -6.26 -14.83 -8.89
CA GLN A 221 -6.16 -14.50 -10.31
C GLN A 221 -4.68 -14.43 -10.74
N PRO A 222 -4.29 -15.02 -11.89
CA PRO A 222 -2.89 -15.04 -12.36
C PRO A 222 -2.42 -13.66 -12.83
N THR A 223 -3.35 -12.76 -13.16
CA THR A 223 -3.07 -11.39 -13.62
C THR A 223 -3.82 -10.39 -12.76
N SER A 224 -3.17 -9.28 -12.45
CA SER A 224 -3.80 -8.15 -11.75
C SER A 224 -4.70 -7.38 -12.71
N GLY A 225 -5.82 -6.83 -12.19
CA GLY A 225 -6.65 -5.90 -12.93
C GLY A 225 -6.05 -4.49 -13.00
N ILE A 226 -5.06 -4.19 -12.15
CA ILE A 226 -4.36 -2.91 -12.11
C ILE A 226 -3.02 -3.06 -12.81
N ASN A 227 -2.76 -2.25 -13.84
CA ASN A 227 -1.43 -2.08 -14.40
C ASN A 227 -0.74 -0.90 -13.68
N PHE A 228 0.18 -1.20 -12.76
CA PHE A 228 0.87 -0.18 -11.96
C PHE A 228 1.82 0.71 -12.78
N ASP A 229 2.35 0.23 -13.91
CA ASP A 229 3.16 1.05 -14.81
C ASP A 229 2.28 2.12 -15.47
N ASP A 230 1.10 1.73 -15.99
CA ASP A 230 0.15 2.65 -16.61
C ASP A 230 -0.45 3.63 -15.59
N LEU A 231 -0.71 3.15 -14.37
CA LEU A 231 -1.14 3.99 -13.24
C LEU A 231 -0.20 5.19 -13.05
N LEU A 232 1.11 4.91 -13.06
CA LEU A 232 2.15 5.92 -12.85
C LEU A 232 2.42 6.79 -14.10
N ALA A 233 2.34 6.19 -15.30
CA ALA A 233 2.67 6.88 -16.55
C ALA A 233 1.55 7.80 -17.05
N GLN A 234 0.30 7.49 -16.70
CA GLN A 234 -0.89 8.23 -17.16
C GLN A 234 -1.50 9.10 -16.06
N ASP A 235 -0.81 9.30 -14.94
CA ASP A 235 -1.28 10.08 -13.80
C ASP A 235 -2.70 9.68 -13.34
N LYS A 236 -2.98 8.34 -13.32
CA LYS A 236 -4.27 7.79 -12.91
C LYS A 236 -4.50 7.97 -11.40
N ILE A 237 -5.74 7.80 -10.99
CA ILE A 237 -6.20 7.92 -9.61
C ILE A 237 -6.54 6.52 -9.10
N LEU A 238 -5.75 5.97 -8.18
CA LEU A 238 -6.04 4.70 -7.53
C LEU A 238 -6.64 4.96 -6.15
N LEU A 239 -7.92 4.66 -5.99
CA LEU A 239 -8.61 4.70 -4.69
C LEU A 239 -8.76 3.29 -4.15
N VAL A 240 -8.31 3.08 -2.91
CA VAL A 240 -8.20 1.75 -2.28
C VAL A 240 -9.02 1.73 -1.01
N ASP A 241 -10.21 1.10 -1.07
CA ASP A 241 -11.10 0.87 0.08
C ASP A 241 -10.76 -0.48 0.73
N LEU A 242 -9.99 -0.43 1.81
CA LEU A 242 -9.63 -1.61 2.61
C LEU A 242 -10.45 -1.70 3.91
N SER A 243 -11.70 -1.28 3.88
CA SER A 243 -12.59 -1.24 5.07
C SER A 243 -12.54 -2.52 5.88
N LYS A 244 -11.83 -2.50 6.99
CA LYS A 244 -11.65 -3.66 7.90
C LYS A 244 -12.98 -4.25 8.36
N GLY A 245 -13.98 -3.42 8.56
CA GLY A 245 -15.33 -3.86 8.93
C GLY A 245 -16.06 -4.66 7.83
N LYS A 246 -15.70 -4.44 6.56
CA LYS A 246 -16.31 -5.14 5.42
C LYS A 246 -15.57 -6.43 5.04
N ILE A 247 -14.24 -6.43 5.11
CA ILE A 247 -13.41 -7.51 4.57
C ILE A 247 -12.60 -8.27 5.64
N GLY A 248 -12.60 -7.80 6.89
CA GLY A 248 -11.78 -8.33 7.98
C GLY A 248 -10.35 -7.76 8.00
N GLU A 249 -9.78 -7.68 9.19
CA GLU A 249 -8.49 -7.02 9.43
C GLU A 249 -7.31 -7.70 8.69
N LEU A 250 -7.20 -9.04 8.80
CA LEU A 250 -6.12 -9.79 8.15
C LEU A 250 -6.15 -9.65 6.63
N ASN A 251 -7.34 -9.68 6.02
CA ASN A 251 -7.50 -9.50 4.58
C ASN A 251 -7.13 -8.07 4.16
N SER A 252 -7.56 -7.06 4.92
CA SER A 252 -7.22 -5.66 4.71
C SER A 252 -5.71 -5.45 4.72
N HIS A 253 -5.01 -5.97 5.74
CA HIS A 253 -3.55 -5.88 5.84
C HIS A 253 -2.85 -6.60 4.69
N CYS A 254 -3.27 -7.84 4.38
CA CYS A 254 -2.67 -8.63 3.28
C CYS A 254 -2.78 -7.90 1.94
N LEU A 255 -3.98 -7.44 1.57
CA LEU A 255 -4.22 -6.76 0.30
C LEU A 255 -3.48 -5.41 0.22
N GLY A 256 -3.46 -4.65 1.31
CA GLY A 256 -2.72 -3.40 1.38
C GLY A 256 -1.21 -3.58 1.24
N LEU A 257 -0.62 -4.60 1.89
CA LEU A 257 0.79 -4.93 1.76
C LEU A 257 1.15 -5.37 0.33
N ILE A 258 0.33 -6.22 -0.29
CA ILE A 258 0.51 -6.63 -1.70
C ILE A 258 0.46 -5.41 -2.62
N LEU A 259 -0.51 -4.52 -2.42
CA LEU A 259 -0.69 -3.33 -3.24
C LEU A 259 0.53 -2.38 -3.13
N ILE A 260 1.00 -2.10 -1.91
CA ILE A 260 2.19 -1.28 -1.67
C ILE A 260 3.43 -1.90 -2.32
N SER A 261 3.64 -3.22 -2.18
CA SER A 261 4.77 -3.92 -2.80
C SER A 261 4.73 -3.84 -4.33
N LYS A 262 3.55 -3.99 -4.94
CA LYS A 262 3.37 -3.84 -6.41
C LYS A 262 3.63 -2.40 -6.86
N LEU A 263 3.12 -1.42 -6.13
CA LEU A 263 3.38 0.00 -6.41
C LEU A 263 4.87 0.32 -6.31
N GLN A 264 5.53 -0.15 -5.24
CA GLN A 264 6.97 0.05 -5.04
C GLN A 264 7.80 -0.59 -6.16
N ALA A 265 7.45 -1.80 -6.60
CA ALA A 265 8.08 -2.46 -7.73
C ALA A 265 7.98 -1.63 -9.03
N ALA A 266 6.82 -1.02 -9.30
CA ALA A 266 6.62 -0.12 -10.43
C ALA A 266 7.40 1.19 -10.28
N ILE A 267 7.48 1.75 -9.08
CA ILE A 267 8.27 2.96 -8.79
C ILE A 267 9.77 2.70 -9.02
N LEU A 268 10.31 1.58 -8.53
CA LEU A 268 11.73 1.23 -8.73
C LEU A 268 12.08 1.06 -10.20
N LYS A 269 11.16 0.58 -11.02
CA LYS A 269 11.34 0.46 -12.48
C LYS A 269 11.54 1.81 -13.16
N ARG A 270 11.05 2.92 -12.57
CA ARG A 270 11.32 4.27 -13.08
C ARG A 270 12.80 4.67 -13.06
N ALA A 271 13.68 3.88 -12.42
CA ALA A 271 15.13 4.08 -12.52
C ALA A 271 15.63 4.09 -13.98
N SER A 272 14.96 3.36 -14.88
CA SER A 272 15.26 3.32 -16.30
C SER A 272 14.71 4.50 -17.13
N ILE A 273 13.88 5.37 -16.52
CA ILE A 273 13.29 6.54 -17.17
C ILE A 273 14.13 7.77 -16.79
N PRO A 274 14.47 8.69 -17.73
CA PRO A 274 15.14 9.94 -17.40
C PRO A 274 14.36 10.75 -16.35
N ALA A 275 15.07 11.40 -15.43
CA ALA A 275 14.42 12.12 -14.31
C ALA A 275 13.46 13.22 -14.79
N SER A 276 13.76 13.88 -15.92
CA SER A 276 12.92 14.91 -16.55
C SER A 276 11.60 14.40 -17.13
N GLU A 277 11.47 13.08 -17.34
CA GLU A 277 10.29 12.45 -17.93
C GLU A 277 9.41 11.77 -16.86
N ARG A 278 9.84 11.77 -15.58
CA ARG A 278 9.09 11.18 -14.48
C ARG A 278 8.05 12.17 -13.99
N SER A 279 6.77 11.88 -14.20
CA SER A 279 5.68 12.65 -13.54
C SER A 279 5.71 12.41 -12.02
N ASN A 280 5.31 13.43 -11.26
CA ASN A 280 5.16 13.31 -9.81
C ASN A 280 3.88 12.55 -9.48
N PHE A 281 4.01 11.51 -8.70
CA PHE A 281 2.91 10.69 -8.21
C PHE A 281 2.85 10.76 -6.68
N TYR A 282 1.66 10.79 -6.09
CA TYR A 282 1.50 10.93 -4.64
C TYR A 282 0.79 9.73 -4.04
N LEU A 283 1.45 9.10 -3.08
CA LEU A 283 0.90 8.01 -2.27
C LEU A 283 0.39 8.56 -0.94
N TYR A 284 -0.88 8.42 -0.71
CA TYR A 284 -1.57 8.73 0.54
C TYR A 284 -1.91 7.45 1.29
N VAL A 285 -1.41 7.28 2.50
CA VAL A 285 -1.68 6.09 3.32
C VAL A 285 -2.22 6.52 4.67
N ASP A 286 -3.50 6.27 4.89
CA ASP A 286 -4.10 6.46 6.22
C ASP A 286 -3.85 5.23 7.10
N GLU A 287 -3.63 5.43 8.41
CA GLU A 287 -3.30 4.38 9.38
C GLU A 287 -2.16 3.45 8.88
N PHE A 288 -1.06 4.06 8.39
CA PHE A 288 0.00 3.36 7.66
C PHE A 288 0.76 2.32 8.48
N GLN A 289 0.71 2.34 9.82
CA GLN A 289 1.38 1.37 10.72
C GLN A 289 0.99 -0.09 10.41
N ASN A 290 -0.18 -0.30 9.83
CA ASN A 290 -0.68 -1.61 9.46
C ASN A 290 -0.08 -2.15 8.15
N LEU A 291 0.52 -1.27 7.34
CA LEU A 291 0.97 -1.53 5.97
C LEU A 291 2.49 -1.39 5.81
N THR A 292 3.24 -1.33 6.91
CA THR A 292 4.69 -1.17 6.91
C THR A 292 5.40 -2.52 6.93
N THR A 293 6.29 -2.74 5.97
CA THR A 293 7.33 -3.76 5.97
C THR A 293 8.70 -3.10 6.22
N ASP A 294 9.76 -3.89 6.42
CA ASP A 294 11.12 -3.34 6.56
C ASP A 294 11.57 -2.56 5.29
N THR A 295 11.08 -2.95 4.10
CA THR A 295 11.33 -2.25 2.83
C THR A 295 10.61 -0.91 2.73
N PHE A 296 9.56 -0.67 3.52
CA PHE A 296 8.88 0.62 3.56
C PHE A 296 9.80 1.77 4.00
N ALA A 297 10.73 1.51 4.93
CA ALA A 297 11.74 2.48 5.32
C ALA A 297 12.66 2.86 4.14
N SER A 298 13.04 1.88 3.30
CA SER A 298 13.81 2.11 2.09
C SER A 298 13.01 2.91 1.05
N MET A 299 11.71 2.65 0.92
CA MET A 299 10.82 3.44 0.07
C MET A 299 10.85 4.92 0.47
N LEU A 300 10.73 5.25 1.76
CA LEU A 300 10.82 6.63 2.24
C LEU A 300 12.16 7.29 1.94
N SER A 301 13.27 6.56 1.98
CA SER A 301 14.59 7.13 1.73
C SER A 301 14.91 7.33 0.24
N GLU A 302 14.31 6.53 -0.65
CA GLU A 302 14.74 6.45 -2.05
C GLU A 302 13.71 6.94 -3.07
N SER A 303 12.41 6.85 -2.77
CA SER A 303 11.35 7.02 -3.76
C SER A 303 11.23 8.44 -4.34
N ARG A 304 11.74 9.46 -3.63
CA ARG A 304 11.83 10.83 -4.12
C ARG A 304 12.51 10.93 -5.49
N LYS A 305 13.64 10.22 -5.66
CA LYS A 305 14.40 10.25 -6.93
C LYS A 305 13.64 9.64 -8.10
N TYR A 306 12.58 8.86 -7.81
CA TYR A 306 11.71 8.26 -8.81
C TYR A 306 10.37 9.01 -9.00
N GLY A 307 10.24 10.20 -8.40
CA GLY A 307 9.06 11.04 -8.54
C GLY A 307 7.87 10.62 -7.66
N LEU A 308 8.10 9.87 -6.57
CA LEU A 308 7.05 9.52 -5.60
C LEU A 308 7.12 10.41 -4.37
N GLY A 309 6.03 11.13 -4.09
CA GLY A 309 5.77 11.79 -2.80
C GLY A 309 4.91 10.88 -1.93
N VAL A 310 5.36 10.60 -0.70
CA VAL A 310 4.64 9.74 0.26
C VAL A 310 4.07 10.59 1.38
N HIS A 311 2.76 10.51 1.56
CA HIS A 311 2.03 11.20 2.62
C HIS A 311 1.44 10.15 3.56
N LEU A 312 1.79 10.21 4.84
CA LEU A 312 1.46 9.20 5.83
C LEU A 312 0.70 9.80 6.99
N THR A 313 -0.27 9.05 7.52
CA THR A 313 -0.93 9.41 8.76
C THR A 313 -1.14 8.20 9.66
N ASN A 314 -1.05 8.43 10.98
CA ASN A 314 -1.47 7.49 12.01
C ASN A 314 -1.94 8.21 13.27
N GLN A 315 -2.41 7.45 14.25
CA GLN A 315 -2.95 8.00 15.50
C GLN A 315 -1.92 8.13 16.60
N TYR A 316 -0.98 7.17 16.73
CA TYR A 316 0.00 7.10 17.81
C TYR A 316 1.38 6.78 17.23
N PHE A 317 2.37 7.60 17.56
CA PHE A 317 3.74 7.41 17.11
C PHE A 317 4.35 6.12 17.68
N ALA A 318 4.05 5.81 18.94
CA ALA A 318 4.50 4.61 19.63
C ALA A 318 4.04 3.28 18.99
N GLN A 319 3.00 3.29 18.14
CA GLN A 319 2.58 2.09 17.37
C GLN A 319 3.58 1.67 16.28
N LEU A 320 4.45 2.57 15.87
CA LEU A 320 5.41 2.29 14.80
C LEU A 320 6.61 1.52 15.35
N PRO A 321 7.11 0.48 14.67
CA PRO A 321 8.40 -0.11 14.97
C PRO A 321 9.51 0.94 14.95
N GLN A 322 10.53 0.80 15.79
CA GLN A 322 11.59 1.81 15.95
C GLN A 322 12.31 2.18 14.65
N ASN A 323 12.56 1.19 13.77
CA ASN A 323 13.15 1.42 12.44
C ASN A 323 12.26 2.30 11.55
N ILE A 324 10.94 2.15 11.64
CA ILE A 324 9.95 2.97 10.90
C ILE A 324 9.86 4.37 11.51
N GLN A 325 9.85 4.49 12.85
CA GLN A 325 9.90 5.80 13.52
C GLN A 325 11.11 6.61 13.05
N ASN A 326 12.29 6.01 13.06
CA ASN A 326 13.53 6.64 12.61
C ASN A 326 13.46 7.01 11.10
N ALA A 327 12.92 6.12 10.28
CA ALA A 327 12.76 6.37 8.85
C ALA A 327 11.81 7.54 8.56
N VAL A 328 10.69 7.62 9.28
CA VAL A 328 9.71 8.70 9.13
C VAL A 328 10.29 10.03 9.55
N LEU A 329 10.88 10.15 10.75
CA LEU A 329 11.46 11.41 11.23
C LEU A 329 12.69 11.83 10.41
N GLY A 330 13.47 10.86 9.90
CA GLY A 330 14.66 11.15 9.10
C GLY A 330 14.39 11.51 7.63
N ASN A 331 13.28 11.06 7.05
CA ASN A 331 13.02 11.22 5.62
C ASN A 331 11.78 12.09 5.30
N ALA A 332 10.82 12.26 6.21
CA ALA A 332 9.71 13.17 6.00
C ALA A 332 10.17 14.62 6.19
N GLY A 333 10.28 15.34 5.07
CA GLY A 333 10.69 16.75 5.09
C GLY A 333 9.63 17.67 5.69
N THR A 334 8.36 17.21 5.73
CA THR A 334 7.25 17.95 6.35
C THR A 334 6.63 17.10 7.45
N LEU A 335 6.57 17.67 8.67
CA LEU A 335 5.94 17.06 9.84
C LEU A 335 4.77 17.91 10.28
N LEU A 336 3.59 17.28 10.49
CA LEU A 336 2.39 17.94 10.97
C LEU A 336 1.81 17.17 12.17
N ALA A 337 1.61 17.86 13.27
CA ALA A 337 1.00 17.31 14.47
C ALA A 337 -0.29 18.03 14.81
N PHE A 338 -1.41 17.32 14.79
CA PHE A 338 -2.62 17.68 15.50
C PHE A 338 -2.47 17.34 16.98
N GLN A 339 -3.56 17.45 17.76
CA GLN A 339 -3.55 17.02 19.15
C GLN A 339 -3.09 15.56 19.28
N VAL A 340 -2.09 15.31 20.13
CA VAL A 340 -1.55 13.96 20.43
C VAL A 340 -1.67 13.61 21.90
N GLY A 341 -1.32 12.38 22.27
CA GLY A 341 -1.18 11.94 23.68
C GLY A 341 0.14 12.45 24.28
N MET A 342 0.26 12.39 25.62
CA MET A 342 1.44 12.87 26.33
C MET A 342 2.72 12.10 25.94
N GLU A 343 2.63 10.79 25.78
CA GLU A 343 3.76 9.94 25.42
C GLU A 343 4.34 10.32 24.04
N ASP A 344 3.46 10.51 23.05
CA ASP A 344 3.88 10.97 21.71
C ASP A 344 4.39 12.42 21.76
N ALA A 345 3.76 13.28 22.57
CA ALA A 345 4.15 14.68 22.73
C ALA A 345 5.59 14.82 23.26
N GLU A 346 6.01 13.97 24.21
CA GLU A 346 7.39 13.97 24.74
C GLU A 346 8.44 13.67 23.66
N THR A 347 8.11 12.77 22.74
CA THR A 347 9.00 12.44 21.61
C THR A 347 8.97 13.53 20.54
N LEU A 348 7.79 14.00 20.17
CA LEU A 348 7.58 14.93 19.05
C LEU A 348 7.95 16.38 19.37
N ALA A 349 7.89 16.83 20.63
CA ALA A 349 8.26 18.21 21.02
C ALA A 349 9.65 18.59 20.55
N LYS A 350 10.60 17.63 20.49
CA LYS A 350 11.96 17.85 19.96
C LYS A 350 11.97 18.29 18.49
N GLU A 351 10.99 17.79 17.71
CA GLU A 351 10.85 18.12 16.29
C GLU A 351 10.10 19.44 16.06
N PHE A 352 9.22 19.81 17.00
CA PHE A 352 8.34 20.98 16.87
C PHE A 352 8.81 22.19 17.69
N TYR A 353 10.08 22.25 18.09
CA TYR A 353 10.60 23.45 18.76
C TYR A 353 10.24 24.73 17.97
N PRO A 354 9.71 25.83 18.59
CA PRO A 354 9.75 26.12 20.03
C PRO A 354 8.53 25.66 20.85
N PHE A 355 7.63 24.86 20.29
CA PHE A 355 6.46 24.36 21.00
C PHE A 355 6.87 23.23 21.96
N GLU A 356 6.28 23.26 23.15
CA GLU A 356 6.52 22.28 24.20
C GLU A 356 5.49 21.13 24.12
N LYS A 357 5.69 20.07 24.88
CA LYS A 357 4.79 18.90 24.88
C LYS A 357 3.37 19.26 25.32
N GLU A 358 3.23 20.21 26.23
CA GLU A 358 1.95 20.72 26.72
C GLU A 358 1.14 21.39 25.60
N ASP A 359 1.83 22.10 24.69
CA ASP A 359 1.20 22.72 23.51
C ASP A 359 0.61 21.66 22.56
N LEU A 360 1.36 20.57 22.31
CA LEU A 360 0.91 19.46 21.45
C LEU A 360 -0.30 18.70 22.05
N VAL A 361 -0.38 18.58 23.36
CA VAL A 361 -1.48 17.89 24.04
C VAL A 361 -2.74 18.74 24.10
N ASN A 362 -2.59 20.08 24.18
CA ASN A 362 -3.71 21.02 24.40
C ASN A 362 -4.21 21.67 23.08
N LEU A 363 -3.75 21.20 21.90
CA LEU A 363 -4.26 21.70 20.62
C LEU A 363 -5.76 21.49 20.49
N GLU A 364 -6.44 22.55 20.07
CA GLU A 364 -7.87 22.48 19.72
C GLU A 364 -8.08 21.69 18.41
N LYS A 365 -9.29 21.17 18.24
CA LYS A 365 -9.68 20.46 17.02
C LYS A 365 -9.44 21.33 15.77
N TYR A 366 -8.94 20.70 14.71
CA TYR A 366 -8.55 21.32 13.43
C TYR A 366 -7.33 22.25 13.47
N ASN A 367 -6.71 22.48 14.62
CA ASN A 367 -5.43 23.17 14.74
C ASN A 367 -4.26 22.19 14.75
N PHE A 368 -3.13 22.63 14.20
CA PHE A 368 -1.94 21.80 14.11
C PHE A 368 -0.66 22.64 14.28
N TYR A 369 0.41 21.98 14.65
CA TYR A 369 1.78 22.48 14.47
C TYR A 369 2.41 21.87 13.24
N LEU A 370 3.15 22.65 12.49
CA LEU A 370 3.69 22.30 11.19
C LEU A 370 5.16 22.74 11.08
N LYS A 371 6.00 21.76 10.73
CA LYS A 371 7.37 21.96 10.28
C LYS A 371 7.37 21.70 8.78
N LEU A 372 7.33 22.75 7.97
CA LEU A 372 7.09 22.68 6.54
C LEU A 372 8.38 22.68 5.73
N MET A 373 8.48 21.85 4.72
CA MET A 373 9.49 21.97 3.68
C MET A 373 9.13 23.12 2.72
N VAL A 374 10.05 24.06 2.50
CA VAL A 374 9.89 25.16 1.57
C VAL A 374 11.19 25.34 0.78
N ASN A 375 11.12 25.21 -0.54
CA ASN A 375 12.28 25.29 -1.44
C ASN A 375 13.46 24.38 -0.99
N GLY A 376 13.14 23.20 -0.52
CA GLY A 376 14.15 22.21 -0.09
C GLY A 376 14.75 22.47 1.31
N GLN A 377 14.28 23.46 2.04
CA GLN A 377 14.69 23.75 3.42
C GLN A 377 13.51 23.59 4.36
N THR A 378 13.73 23.00 5.52
CA THR A 378 12.70 22.84 6.55
C THR A 378 12.58 24.12 7.37
N THR A 379 11.34 24.64 7.52
CA THR A 379 11.06 25.82 8.36
C THR A 379 11.19 25.49 9.85
N GLN A 380 11.31 26.52 10.67
CA GLN A 380 10.97 26.38 12.09
C GLN A 380 9.48 26.03 12.21
N ALA A 381 9.11 25.30 13.25
CA ALA A 381 7.72 24.94 13.47
C ALA A 381 6.84 26.17 13.74
N PHE A 382 5.62 26.12 13.20
CA PHE A 382 4.61 27.18 13.37
C PHE A 382 3.21 26.59 13.47
N SER A 383 2.24 27.36 13.98
CA SER A 383 0.85 26.93 14.12
C SER A 383 0.06 27.15 12.84
N GLY A 384 -0.95 26.31 12.62
CA GLY A 384 -1.91 26.45 11.53
C GLY A 384 -3.27 25.86 11.90
N SER A 385 -4.28 26.22 11.10
CA SER A 385 -5.63 25.64 11.16
C SER A 385 -5.99 25.04 9.81
N SER A 386 -6.49 23.80 9.82
CA SER A 386 -6.90 23.11 8.58
C SER A 386 -8.14 23.78 7.94
N LEU A 387 -8.25 23.61 6.63
CA LEU A 387 -9.49 23.99 5.94
C LEU A 387 -10.63 23.05 6.34
N PRO A 388 -11.89 23.54 6.34
CA PRO A 388 -13.04 22.65 6.47
C PRO A 388 -13.08 21.64 5.31
N PRO A 389 -13.88 20.56 5.40
CA PRO A 389 -14.13 19.68 4.28
C PRO A 389 -14.63 20.49 3.07
N ILE A 390 -14.07 20.20 1.89
CA ILE A 390 -14.55 20.81 0.64
C ILE A 390 -15.96 20.28 0.39
N SER A 391 -16.92 21.16 0.24
CA SER A 391 -18.34 20.81 -0.02
C SER A 391 -18.75 21.02 -1.48
N GLU A 392 -17.95 21.75 -2.24
CA GLU A 392 -18.19 21.98 -3.66
C GLU A 392 -17.91 20.72 -4.49
N GLY A 393 -18.74 20.47 -5.51
CA GLY A 393 -18.55 19.33 -6.41
C GLY A 393 -19.12 18.00 -5.93
N TYR A 394 -19.77 17.94 -4.75
CA TYR A 394 -20.39 16.71 -4.28
C TYR A 394 -21.45 16.15 -5.24
N SER A 395 -21.31 14.88 -5.63
CA SER A 395 -22.26 14.18 -6.48
C SER A 395 -22.30 12.69 -6.19
N LYS A 396 -23.37 12.24 -5.53
CA LYS A 396 -23.60 10.81 -5.30
C LYS A 396 -23.73 10.02 -6.61
N THR A 397 -24.41 10.59 -7.61
CA THR A 397 -24.58 9.97 -8.93
C THR A 397 -23.24 9.79 -9.64
N MET A 398 -22.29 10.71 -9.45
CA MET A 398 -20.93 10.57 -9.99
C MET A 398 -20.20 9.39 -9.36
N ALA A 399 -20.27 9.25 -8.05
CA ALA A 399 -19.66 8.13 -7.34
C ALA A 399 -20.23 6.77 -7.80
N GLU A 400 -21.54 6.66 -8.00
CA GLU A 400 -22.20 5.45 -8.51
C GLU A 400 -21.73 5.13 -9.94
N LYS A 401 -21.67 6.13 -10.81
CA LYS A 401 -21.21 5.98 -12.19
C LYS A 401 -19.74 5.54 -12.25
N ILE A 402 -18.88 6.09 -11.41
CA ILE A 402 -17.47 5.66 -11.32
C ILE A 402 -17.39 4.19 -10.89
N ARG A 403 -18.20 3.74 -9.92
CA ARG A 403 -18.23 2.34 -9.50
C ARG A 403 -18.64 1.41 -10.65
N GLU A 404 -19.65 1.78 -11.43
CA GLU A 404 -20.07 0.99 -12.60
C GLU A 404 -18.98 0.93 -13.67
N LEU A 405 -18.38 2.04 -14.03
CA LEU A 405 -17.27 2.08 -15.00
C LEU A 405 -16.09 1.21 -14.56
N ASN A 406 -15.75 1.24 -13.27
CA ASN A 406 -14.68 0.43 -12.73
C ASN A 406 -14.97 -1.08 -12.80
N ARG A 407 -16.20 -1.50 -12.51
CA ARG A 407 -16.63 -2.91 -12.69
C ARG A 407 -16.41 -3.38 -14.12
N LEU A 408 -16.79 -2.55 -15.12
CA LEU A 408 -16.64 -2.87 -16.53
C LEU A 408 -15.20 -2.85 -17.02
N ALA A 409 -14.39 -1.91 -16.53
CA ALA A 409 -13.03 -1.72 -17.01
C ALA A 409 -11.99 -2.62 -16.32
N TYR A 410 -12.14 -2.89 -15.04
CA TYR A 410 -11.11 -3.52 -14.21
C TYR A 410 -11.60 -4.79 -13.49
N GLY A 411 -12.88 -4.88 -13.16
CA GLY A 411 -13.47 -6.06 -12.51
C GLY A 411 -13.76 -7.18 -13.51
N LYS A 412 -13.84 -8.40 -12.99
CA LYS A 412 -14.32 -9.56 -13.77
C LYS A 412 -15.54 -10.15 -13.09
N PRO A 413 -16.59 -10.57 -13.83
CA PRO A 413 -17.73 -11.26 -13.23
C PRO A 413 -17.26 -12.44 -12.37
N ARG A 414 -17.72 -12.51 -11.13
CA ARG A 414 -17.33 -13.53 -10.13
C ARG A 414 -17.39 -14.95 -10.69
N LEU A 415 -18.47 -15.31 -11.39
CA LEU A 415 -18.63 -16.65 -11.96
C LEU A 415 -17.51 -17.00 -12.95
N LEU A 416 -17.05 -16.05 -13.77
CA LEU A 416 -15.94 -16.27 -14.69
C LEU A 416 -14.62 -16.45 -13.96
N VAL A 417 -14.41 -15.69 -12.88
CA VAL A 417 -13.20 -15.85 -12.03
C VAL A 417 -13.19 -17.23 -11.38
N GLU A 418 -14.30 -17.65 -10.76
CA GLU A 418 -14.41 -18.95 -10.09
C GLU A 418 -14.26 -20.12 -11.07
N GLN A 419 -14.85 -20.04 -12.27
CA GLN A 419 -14.65 -21.02 -13.34
C GLN A 419 -13.19 -21.09 -13.79
N HIS A 420 -12.54 -19.95 -13.99
CA HIS A 420 -11.13 -19.91 -14.36
C HIS A 420 -10.23 -20.53 -13.29
N LEU A 421 -10.44 -20.15 -12.02
CA LEU A 421 -9.70 -20.72 -10.91
C LEU A 421 -9.94 -22.23 -10.77
N GLY A 422 -11.17 -22.69 -10.93
CA GLY A 422 -11.52 -24.12 -10.93
C GLY A 422 -10.83 -24.91 -12.05
N SER A 423 -10.80 -24.38 -13.26
CA SER A 423 -10.12 -25.01 -14.41
C SER A 423 -8.61 -25.11 -14.22
N ARG A 424 -7.96 -24.11 -13.60
CA ARG A 424 -6.52 -24.15 -13.25
C ARG A 424 -6.20 -25.21 -12.19
N VAL A 425 -7.18 -25.61 -11.38
CA VAL A 425 -7.02 -26.67 -10.40
C VAL A 425 -7.26 -28.05 -11.02
N ALA A 426 -8.23 -28.16 -11.93
CA ALA A 426 -8.69 -29.42 -12.52
C ALA A 426 -7.79 -29.94 -13.66
N ASN A 427 -7.01 -29.07 -14.31
CA ASN A 427 -6.22 -29.42 -15.51
C ASN A 427 -4.82 -30.00 -15.15
N PHE A 428 -4.58 -30.38 -13.92
CA PHE A 428 -3.38 -31.05 -13.42
C PHE A 428 -3.77 -32.29 -12.62
#